data_c09940033506b59bb1095e40009ce219
#
_entry.id   c09940033506b59bb1095e40009ce219
#
_cell.length_a   1.000
_cell.length_b   1.000
_cell.length_c   1.000
_cell.angle_alpha   90.00
_cell.angle_beta   90.00
_cell.angle_gamma   90.00
#
_symmetry.space_group_name_H-M   'P 1'
#
loop_
_entity.id
_entity.type
_entity.pdbx_description
1 polymer ?
#
loop_
_entity_poly.entity_id
_entity_poly.type
_entity_poly.pdbx_seq_one_letter_code
_entity_poly.pdbx_strand_id
1 'polypeptide(L)'
;MIPAEVRSALVEHAEAERPNEACGLIASRDDVAERYIPGRNRDASPYRFDVDVDPETWFLEDEGYELAVFHSHLSSPPRPSRTDVENIGLWEGRPYVILSLGTGELAAWRIADGRIEPMELA
;
A
#
# COMPACT_ATOMS: atom_id res chain seq x y z
N MET A 1 -0.72 1.02 13.51
CA MET A 1 -1.99 0.26 13.68
C MET A 1 -2.94 0.52 12.52
N ILE A 2 -3.61 -0.52 12.04
CA ILE A 2 -4.63 -0.40 11.00
C ILE A 2 -5.98 -0.87 11.57
N PRO A 3 -6.90 0.07 11.89
CA PRO A 3 -8.22 -0.29 12.40
C PRO A 3 -9.03 -1.16 11.44
N ALA A 4 -10.00 -1.88 11.98
CA ALA A 4 -10.81 -2.83 11.20
C ALA A 4 -11.50 -2.21 9.99
N GLU A 5 -12.04 -0.99 10.14
CA GLU A 5 -12.71 -0.32 9.02
C GLU A 5 -11.76 0.08 7.89
N VAL A 6 -10.52 0.46 8.22
CA VAL A 6 -9.52 0.76 7.20
C VAL A 6 -9.10 -0.54 6.52
N ARG A 7 -8.85 -1.60 7.30
CA ARG A 7 -8.51 -2.92 6.75
C ARG A 7 -9.60 -3.44 5.81
N SER A 8 -10.86 -3.29 6.19
CA SER A 8 -11.99 -3.69 5.33
C SER A 8 -11.99 -2.94 4.01
N ALA A 9 -11.68 -1.65 4.03
CA ALA A 9 -11.60 -0.86 2.80
C ALA A 9 -10.48 -1.35 1.88
N LEU A 10 -9.32 -1.75 2.45
CA LEU A 10 -8.22 -2.31 1.67
C LEU A 10 -8.63 -3.62 1.00
N VAL A 11 -9.26 -4.52 1.75
CA VAL A 11 -9.72 -5.82 1.23
C VAL A 11 -10.75 -5.64 0.14
N GLU A 12 -11.72 -4.76 0.36
CA GLU A 12 -12.79 -4.48 -0.59
C GLU A 12 -12.23 -3.95 -1.90
N HIS A 13 -11.29 -3.00 -1.84
CA HIS A 13 -10.65 -2.46 -3.02
C HIS A 13 -9.82 -3.53 -3.76
N ALA A 14 -9.07 -4.34 -3.01
CA ALA A 14 -8.26 -5.40 -3.59
C ALA A 14 -9.12 -6.41 -4.36
N GLU A 15 -10.26 -6.81 -3.79
CA GLU A 15 -11.18 -7.73 -4.46
C GLU A 15 -11.81 -7.11 -5.70
N ALA A 16 -12.17 -5.83 -5.63
CA ALA A 16 -12.82 -5.13 -6.75
C ALA A 16 -11.89 -4.99 -7.97
N GLU A 17 -10.59 -4.88 -7.74
CA GLU A 17 -9.61 -4.66 -8.81
C GLU A 17 -9.11 -5.94 -9.47
N ARG A 18 -9.47 -7.12 -8.96
CA ARG A 18 -9.07 -8.37 -9.62
C ARG A 18 -9.39 -8.32 -11.11
N PRO A 19 -8.53 -8.82 -11.99
CA PRO A 19 -7.27 -9.55 -11.77
C PRO A 19 -6.03 -8.67 -11.69
N ASN A 20 -6.18 -7.36 -11.51
CA ASN A 20 -5.07 -6.44 -11.39
C ASN A 20 -4.74 -6.19 -9.92
N GLU A 21 -3.51 -5.76 -9.65
CA GLU A 21 -3.14 -5.29 -8.32
C GLU A 21 -3.91 -4.01 -8.03
N ALA A 22 -4.54 -3.93 -6.86
CA ALA A 22 -5.09 -2.69 -6.35
C ALA A 22 -3.97 -1.87 -5.71
N CYS A 23 -4.11 -0.56 -5.73
CA CYS A 23 -3.17 0.33 -5.04
C CYS A 23 -3.87 1.59 -4.57
N GLY A 24 -3.26 2.24 -3.58
CA GLY A 24 -3.78 3.47 -3.01
C GLY A 24 -2.87 3.98 -1.91
N LEU A 25 -3.35 4.96 -1.17
CA LEU A 25 -2.60 5.57 -0.07
C LEU A 25 -3.35 5.40 1.24
N ILE A 26 -2.58 5.16 2.30
CA ILE A 26 -3.10 5.11 3.66
C ILE A 26 -2.58 6.35 4.39
N ALA A 27 -3.50 7.16 4.92
CA ALA A 27 -3.15 8.33 5.71
C ALA A 27 -3.22 7.97 7.19
N SER A 28 -2.09 8.12 7.87
CA SER A 28 -1.95 7.79 9.29
C SER A 28 -1.56 9.02 10.10
N ARG A 29 -1.98 9.04 11.36
CA ARG A 29 -1.59 10.06 12.33
C ARG A 29 -1.30 9.36 13.65
N ASP A 30 -0.15 9.70 14.27
CA ASP A 30 0.28 9.07 15.52
C ASP A 30 0.29 7.53 15.43
N ASP A 31 0.82 7.02 14.31
CA ASP A 31 0.94 5.59 14.01
C ASP A 31 -0.40 4.84 13.87
N VAL A 32 -1.50 5.58 13.71
CA VAL A 32 -2.82 4.98 13.50
C VAL A 32 -3.35 5.38 12.13
N ALA A 33 -3.68 4.39 11.30
CA ALA A 33 -4.30 4.63 10.01
C ALA A 33 -5.71 5.17 10.20
N GLU A 34 -6.01 6.32 9.60
CA GLU A 34 -7.32 6.96 9.71
C GLU A 34 -8.14 6.85 8.44
N ARG A 35 -7.48 6.83 7.29
CA ARG A 35 -8.16 6.84 6.00
C ARG A 35 -7.42 5.98 5.00
N TYR A 36 -8.16 5.32 4.13
CA TYR A 36 -7.64 4.73 2.90
C TYR A 36 -8.15 5.53 1.71
N ILE A 37 -7.23 5.95 0.86
CA ILE A 37 -7.54 6.68 -0.37
C ILE A 37 -7.29 5.71 -1.54
N PRO A 38 -8.34 5.10 -2.11
CA PRO A 38 -8.17 4.21 -3.26
C PRO A 38 -7.57 4.98 -4.43
N GLY A 39 -6.58 4.36 -5.07
CA GLY A 39 -5.97 4.89 -6.28
C GLY A 39 -6.33 4.05 -7.49
N ARG A 40 -5.88 4.50 -8.65
CA ARG A 40 -5.93 3.70 -9.86
C ARG A 40 -4.55 3.14 -10.13
N ASN A 41 -4.49 1.91 -10.61
CA ASN A 41 -3.24 1.32 -11.06
C ASN A 41 -3.05 1.66 -12.54
N ARG A 42 -2.16 2.61 -12.83
CA ARG A 42 -1.90 3.03 -14.22
C ARG A 42 -1.37 1.89 -15.08
N ASP A 43 -0.66 0.94 -14.47
CA ASP A 43 -0.13 -0.21 -15.19
C ASP A 43 -1.19 -1.27 -15.51
N ALA A 44 -2.31 -1.25 -14.79
CA ALA A 44 -3.40 -2.21 -14.92
C ALA A 44 -2.85 -3.64 -15.03
N SER A 45 -1.99 -4.02 -14.10
CA SER A 45 -1.21 -5.27 -14.15
C SER A 45 -1.50 -6.15 -12.94
N PRO A 46 -1.49 -7.49 -13.09
CA PRO A 46 -1.55 -8.40 -11.95
C PRO A 46 -0.21 -8.57 -11.23
N TYR A 47 0.87 -7.93 -11.71
CA TYR A 47 2.23 -8.15 -11.18
C TYR A 47 2.92 -6.89 -10.68
N ARG A 48 2.39 -5.73 -10.99
CA ARG A 48 3.00 -4.45 -10.60
C ARG A 48 1.95 -3.36 -10.51
N PHE A 49 2.33 -2.23 -9.93
CA PHE A 49 1.43 -1.10 -9.81
C PHE A 49 2.15 0.23 -10.01
N ASP A 50 1.38 1.23 -10.45
CA ASP A 50 1.78 2.62 -10.48
C ASP A 50 0.57 3.42 -9.99
N VAL A 51 0.66 3.91 -8.74
CA VAL A 51 -0.50 4.49 -8.07
C VAL A 51 -0.84 5.87 -8.63
N ASP A 52 -2.11 6.04 -8.98
CA ASP A 52 -2.66 7.32 -9.45
C ASP A 52 -3.77 7.75 -8.50
N VAL A 53 -3.53 8.84 -7.78
CA VAL A 53 -4.50 9.47 -6.88
C VAL A 53 -4.64 10.94 -7.25
N ASP A 54 -5.71 11.58 -6.77
CA ASP A 54 -5.86 13.03 -6.93
C ASP A 54 -4.65 13.74 -6.34
N PRO A 55 -4.05 14.71 -7.06
CA PRO A 55 -2.90 15.45 -6.55
C PRO A 55 -3.15 16.11 -5.18
N GLU A 56 -4.38 16.45 -4.88
CA GLU A 56 -4.77 17.03 -3.58
C GLU A 56 -4.48 16.11 -2.41
N THR A 57 -4.40 14.80 -2.65
CA THR A 57 -4.10 13.81 -1.61
C THR A 57 -2.75 14.09 -0.94
N TRP A 58 -1.80 14.61 -1.70
CA TRP A 58 -0.47 14.92 -1.17
C TRP A 58 -0.47 16.04 -0.14
N PHE A 59 -1.50 16.89 -0.13
CA PHE A 59 -1.64 17.97 0.87
C PHE A 59 -1.92 17.43 2.27
N LEU A 60 -2.32 16.16 2.40
CA LEU A 60 -2.51 15.55 3.70
C LEU A 60 -1.21 15.53 4.52
N GLU A 61 -0.06 15.47 3.87
CA GLU A 61 1.22 15.55 4.57
C GLU A 61 1.39 16.91 5.27
N ASP A 62 0.89 17.99 4.66
CA ASP A 62 0.93 19.32 5.25
C ASP A 62 -0.02 19.44 6.44
N GLU A 63 -1.00 18.56 6.54
CA GLU A 63 -1.95 18.50 7.64
C GLU A 63 -1.50 17.58 8.78
N GLY A 64 -0.28 17.04 8.67
CA GLY A 64 0.30 16.20 9.72
C GLY A 64 0.09 14.71 9.53
N TYR A 65 -0.43 14.28 8.38
CA TYR A 65 -0.57 12.85 8.08
C TYR A 65 0.73 12.29 7.49
N GLU A 66 1.03 11.04 7.84
CA GLU A 66 2.04 10.26 7.15
C GLU A 66 1.32 9.42 6.09
N LEU A 67 1.83 9.46 4.86
CA LEU A 67 1.25 8.69 3.76
C LEU A 67 2.06 7.41 3.54
N ALA A 68 1.37 6.28 3.56
CA ALA A 68 1.91 4.98 3.20
C ALA A 68 1.33 4.57 1.85
N VAL A 69 2.11 3.86 1.04
CA VAL A 69 1.57 3.25 -0.15
C VAL A 69 1.02 1.87 0.18
N PHE A 70 -0.09 1.52 -0.45
CA PHE A 70 -0.72 0.22 -0.36
C PHE A 70 -0.83 -0.42 -1.74
N HIS A 71 -0.57 -1.72 -1.81
CA HIS A 71 -0.98 -2.50 -2.97
C HIS A 71 -1.31 -3.94 -2.56
N SER A 72 -1.99 -4.65 -3.44
CA SER A 72 -2.37 -6.05 -3.22
C SER A 72 -1.52 -6.97 -4.08
N HIS A 73 -1.22 -8.15 -3.52
CA HIS A 73 -0.72 -9.30 -4.27
C HIS A 73 -1.87 -10.28 -4.48
N LEU A 74 -2.01 -10.83 -5.68
CA LEU A 74 -3.14 -11.73 -5.96
C LEU A 74 -2.96 -13.10 -5.31
N SER A 75 -1.74 -13.65 -5.34
CA SER A 75 -1.49 -15.00 -4.81
C SER A 75 -0.20 -15.11 -4.00
N SER A 76 0.79 -14.27 -4.25
CA SER A 76 2.07 -14.33 -3.54
C SER A 76 1.93 -13.79 -2.11
N PRO A 77 2.88 -14.14 -1.20
CA PRO A 77 2.85 -13.64 0.18
C PRO A 77 2.90 -12.11 0.25
N PRO A 78 2.49 -11.50 1.39
CA PRO A 78 2.50 -10.05 1.55
C PRO A 78 3.92 -9.52 1.83
N ARG A 79 4.83 -9.81 0.93
CA ARG A 79 6.23 -9.42 0.99
C ARG A 79 6.61 -8.73 -0.30
N PRO A 80 7.40 -7.65 -0.26
CA PRO A 80 7.82 -6.98 -1.49
C PRO A 80 8.48 -7.95 -2.45
N SER A 81 8.02 -7.94 -3.70
CA SER A 81 8.61 -8.73 -4.77
C SER A 81 9.85 -8.02 -5.31
N ARG A 82 10.62 -8.72 -6.14
CA ARG A 82 11.74 -8.09 -6.85
C ARG A 82 11.26 -6.90 -7.68
N THR A 83 10.13 -7.04 -8.34
CA THR A 83 9.52 -5.97 -9.13
C THR A 83 9.18 -4.77 -8.24
N ASP A 84 8.64 -5.01 -7.04
CA ASP A 84 8.32 -3.95 -6.08
C ASP A 84 9.57 -3.17 -5.69
N VAL A 85 10.66 -3.87 -5.39
CA VAL A 85 11.93 -3.22 -5.01
C VAL A 85 12.50 -2.41 -6.17
N GLU A 86 12.49 -2.95 -7.38
CA GLU A 86 13.02 -2.27 -8.56
C GLU A 86 12.22 -1.02 -8.92
N ASN A 87 10.93 -0.99 -8.63
CA ASN A 87 10.03 0.11 -8.98
C ASN A 87 9.63 0.97 -7.77
N ILE A 88 10.42 0.97 -6.71
CA ILE A 88 10.07 1.66 -5.47
C ILE A 88 9.83 3.16 -5.65
N GLY A 89 10.63 3.83 -6.46
CA GLY A 89 10.43 5.24 -6.80
C GLY A 89 10.23 6.16 -5.59
N LEU A 90 9.14 6.92 -5.61
CA LEU A 90 8.80 7.89 -4.55
C LEU A 90 8.56 7.25 -3.18
N TRP A 91 8.33 5.95 -3.13
CA TRP A 91 7.96 5.25 -1.91
C TRP A 91 9.16 4.77 -1.12
N GLU A 92 10.36 4.97 -1.65
CA GLU A 92 11.57 4.59 -0.93
C GLU A 92 11.62 5.27 0.44
N GLY A 93 11.85 4.47 1.49
CA GLY A 93 11.90 4.97 2.86
C GLY A 93 10.54 5.23 3.49
N ARG A 94 9.45 5.15 2.76
CA ARG A 94 8.09 5.34 3.29
C ARG A 94 7.46 4.00 3.68
N PRO A 95 6.47 3.99 4.57
CA PRO A 95 5.74 2.75 4.85
C PRO A 95 5.11 2.17 3.59
N TYR A 96 5.25 0.87 3.44
CA TYR A 96 4.86 0.11 2.25
C TYR A 96 4.02 -1.08 2.70
N VAL A 97 2.72 -1.04 2.41
CA VAL A 97 1.76 -1.99 2.95
C VAL A 97 1.24 -2.91 1.85
N ILE A 98 1.27 -4.21 2.10
CA ILE A 98 0.86 -5.22 1.13
C ILE A 98 -0.21 -6.13 1.74
N LEU A 99 -1.30 -6.32 1.01
CA LEU A 99 -2.31 -7.33 1.31
C LEU A 99 -2.17 -8.47 0.31
N SER A 100 -2.02 -9.69 0.82
CA SER A 100 -2.08 -10.88 -0.04
C SER A 100 -3.50 -11.40 -0.09
N LEU A 101 -4.11 -11.44 -1.26
CA LEU A 101 -5.41 -12.08 -1.43
C LEU A 101 -5.30 -13.59 -1.36
N GLY A 102 -4.11 -14.14 -1.65
CA GLY A 102 -3.87 -15.57 -1.57
C GLY A 102 -3.84 -16.11 -0.15
N THR A 103 -3.26 -15.36 0.80
CA THR A 103 -3.13 -15.79 2.20
C THR A 103 -4.08 -15.06 3.14
N GLY A 104 -4.64 -13.93 2.73
CA GLY A 104 -5.44 -13.05 3.58
C GLY A 104 -4.62 -12.21 4.55
N GLU A 105 -3.30 -12.27 4.47
CA GLU A 105 -2.41 -11.55 5.39
C GLU A 105 -2.09 -10.15 4.90
N LEU A 106 -1.95 -9.24 5.86
CA LEU A 106 -1.53 -7.86 5.64
C LEU A 106 -0.20 -7.65 6.35
N ALA A 107 0.76 -7.03 5.67
CA ALA A 107 2.07 -6.76 6.24
C ALA A 107 2.57 -5.39 5.80
N ALA A 108 3.42 -4.78 6.61
CA ALA A 108 4.04 -3.50 6.31
C ALA A 108 5.56 -3.63 6.28
N TRP A 109 6.16 -2.85 5.42
CA TRP A 109 7.58 -2.92 5.11
C TRP A 109 8.14 -1.52 4.92
N ARG A 110 9.46 -1.41 4.99
CA ARG A 110 10.19 -0.23 4.55
C ARG A 110 11.26 -0.70 3.58
N ILE A 111 11.30 -0.09 2.41
CA ILE A 111 12.26 -0.43 1.36
C ILE A 111 13.18 0.76 1.17
N ALA A 112 14.48 0.57 1.40
CA ALA A 112 15.48 1.63 1.22
C ALA A 112 16.81 0.99 0.82
N ASP A 113 17.48 1.57 -0.16
CA ASP A 113 18.79 1.11 -0.66
C ASP A 113 18.77 -0.39 -1.04
N GLY A 114 17.66 -0.85 -1.63
CA GLY A 114 17.48 -2.24 -2.02
C GLY A 114 17.23 -3.20 -0.86
N ARG A 115 17.12 -2.70 0.36
CA ARG A 115 16.87 -3.52 1.57
C ARG A 115 15.40 -3.48 1.93
N ILE A 116 14.88 -4.63 2.36
CA ILE A 116 13.51 -4.79 2.79
C ILE A 116 13.52 -5.01 4.31
N GLU A 117 12.85 -4.13 5.05
CA GLU A 117 12.75 -4.25 6.50
C GLU A 117 11.28 -4.32 6.92
N PRO A 118 10.90 -5.27 7.79
CA PRO A 118 9.52 -5.35 8.27
C PRO A 118 9.19 -4.20 9.20
N MET A 119 7.91 -3.78 9.19
CA MET A 119 7.36 -2.79 10.11
C MET A 119 6.19 -3.44 10.84
N GLU A 120 5.98 -3.03 12.09
CA GLU A 120 4.83 -3.50 12.86
C GLU A 120 3.54 -2.79 12.43
N LEU A 121 2.44 -3.56 12.41
CA LEU A 121 1.11 -3.04 12.13
C LEU A 121 0.30 -2.78 13.40
N ALA A 122 0.83 -3.17 14.52
CA ALA A 122 0.12 -3.10 15.81
C ALA A 122 -0.16 -1.67 16.28
#